data_886d78228eca57b0127cb83d9d4d1d4c
#
_entry.id   886d78228eca57b0127cb83d9d4d1d4c
#
_cell.length_a   1.000
_cell.length_b   1.000
_cell.length_c   1.000
_cell.angle_alpha   90.00
_cell.angle_beta   90.00
_cell.angle_gamma   90.00
#
_symmetry.space_group_name_H-M   'P 1'
#
loop_
_entity.id
_entity.type
_entity.pdbx_description
1 polymer ?
#
loop_
_entity_poly.entity_id
_entity_poly.type
_entity_poly.pdbx_seq_one_letter_code
_entity_poly.pdbx_strand_id
1 'polypeptide(L)'
;MNSPFASIPIIDGHVHFVHPERLDEILSLMVAVPCQRFNLVCIPNPDTTTHNPAARYFKQHYPERIYISGALDYSVLAHLDTAPEQLAAQIAALKAQGFDGLKLIEGKPQVRRLLPYPLDGPLYAGVWAVLEREGFPVVFHVNDPDEFWTNPPDWARQSGWDYSDGSYPSKEDLYAEVENILARHPNLKIIFAHFYFRSQDLERARCFLDLHPSVCFDLAPHLDMYRHFSADPAAARAFFLRFQERIIYGSDTDTRALQRGADGFKFIQSLPTLIRSILERDGAFTLDNGTTYHGLSLPRDALEKIYHANFERLYGSIPAPLA
;
A
#
# COMPACT_ATOMS: atom_id res chain seq x y z
N MET A 1 -2.30 -20.23 -14.80
CA MET A 1 -1.60 -19.80 -16.03
C MET A 1 -0.16 -20.27 -15.99
N ASN A 2 0.32 -20.96 -17.04
CA ASN A 2 1.77 -21.22 -17.16
C ASN A 2 2.43 -19.95 -17.69
N SER A 3 2.74 -19.00 -16.80
CA SER A 3 3.51 -17.83 -17.17
C SER A 3 4.98 -18.18 -17.35
N PRO A 4 5.67 -17.66 -18.40
CA PRO A 4 7.12 -17.81 -18.56
C PRO A 4 7.92 -17.15 -17.41
N PHE A 5 7.23 -16.33 -16.60
CA PHE A 5 7.79 -15.63 -15.45
C PHE A 5 7.40 -16.26 -14.10
N ALA A 6 6.82 -17.47 -14.09
CA ALA A 6 6.39 -18.15 -12.87
C ALA A 6 7.52 -18.42 -11.87
N SER A 7 8.76 -18.46 -12.34
CA SER A 7 9.95 -18.66 -11.49
C SER A 7 10.46 -17.40 -10.79
N ILE A 8 9.95 -16.21 -11.14
CA ILE A 8 10.34 -14.97 -10.44
C ILE A 8 9.62 -14.96 -9.08
N PRO A 9 10.36 -14.82 -7.97
CA PRO A 9 9.74 -14.69 -6.66
C PRO A 9 8.91 -13.41 -6.56
N ILE A 10 7.81 -13.46 -5.81
CA ILE A 10 6.96 -12.29 -5.55
C ILE A 10 6.94 -12.02 -4.05
N ILE A 11 7.14 -10.77 -3.68
CA ILE A 11 6.84 -10.23 -2.36
C ILE A 11 5.63 -9.33 -2.50
N ASP A 12 4.53 -9.70 -1.85
CA ASP A 12 3.35 -8.83 -1.80
C ASP A 12 3.53 -7.76 -0.72
N GLY A 13 3.83 -6.54 -1.14
CA GLY A 13 4.15 -5.41 -0.27
C GLY A 13 2.94 -4.82 0.46
N HIS A 14 1.68 -5.28 0.15
CA HIS A 14 0.48 -4.67 0.68
C HIS A 14 -0.62 -5.71 0.92
N VAL A 15 -0.65 -6.29 2.12
CA VAL A 15 -1.65 -7.29 2.53
C VAL A 15 -2.28 -6.91 3.85
N HIS A 16 -3.62 -6.80 3.88
CA HIS A 16 -4.40 -6.53 5.07
C HIS A 16 -4.82 -7.82 5.78
N PHE A 17 -4.94 -7.73 7.09
CA PHE A 17 -5.52 -8.77 7.95
C PHE A 17 -6.29 -8.10 9.09
N VAL A 18 -7.39 -8.71 9.52
CA VAL A 18 -8.32 -8.07 10.47
C VAL A 18 -8.58 -8.93 11.69
N HIS A 19 -8.47 -10.24 11.58
CA HIS A 19 -8.81 -11.15 12.67
C HIS A 19 -7.56 -11.92 13.14
N PRO A 20 -6.87 -11.46 14.19
CA PRO A 20 -5.66 -12.11 14.69
C PRO A 20 -5.86 -13.55 15.17
N GLU A 21 -7.07 -13.87 15.62
CA GLU A 21 -7.46 -15.21 16.06
C GLU A 21 -7.64 -16.21 14.89
N ARG A 22 -7.58 -15.72 13.64
CA ARG A 22 -7.82 -16.53 12.44
C ARG A 22 -6.55 -16.72 11.62
N LEU A 23 -5.53 -17.31 12.24
CA LEU A 23 -4.27 -17.64 11.57
C LEU A 23 -4.51 -18.50 10.30
N ASP A 24 -5.52 -19.36 10.31
CA ASP A 24 -5.88 -20.19 9.15
C ASP A 24 -6.23 -19.37 7.91
N GLU A 25 -6.72 -18.14 8.07
CA GLU A 25 -7.00 -17.24 6.95
C GLU A 25 -5.72 -16.80 6.25
N ILE A 26 -4.68 -16.46 7.03
CA ILE A 26 -3.37 -16.11 6.47
C ILE A 26 -2.76 -17.34 5.76
N LEU A 27 -2.90 -18.54 6.32
CA LEU A 27 -2.45 -19.76 5.67
C LEU A 27 -3.18 -19.99 4.34
N SER A 28 -4.49 -19.80 4.35
CA SER A 28 -5.30 -19.90 3.13
C SER A 28 -4.90 -18.87 2.09
N LEU A 29 -4.59 -17.64 2.52
CA LEU A 29 -4.07 -16.59 1.68
C LEU A 29 -2.72 -16.98 1.06
N MET A 30 -1.79 -17.52 1.84
CA MET A 30 -0.48 -17.97 1.35
C MET A 30 -0.57 -19.05 0.28
N VAL A 31 -1.63 -19.87 0.31
CA VAL A 31 -1.89 -20.88 -0.71
C VAL A 31 -2.60 -20.29 -1.93
N ALA A 32 -3.52 -19.34 -1.71
CA ALA A 32 -4.33 -18.74 -2.76
C ALA A 32 -3.55 -17.78 -3.64
N VAL A 33 -2.64 -17.02 -3.04
CA VAL A 33 -1.84 -15.99 -3.70
C VAL A 33 -0.47 -16.55 -4.02
N PRO A 34 -0.02 -16.55 -5.30
CA PRO A 34 1.25 -17.13 -5.70
C PRO A 34 2.45 -16.24 -5.27
N CYS A 35 2.46 -15.81 -4.01
CA CYS A 35 3.49 -15.01 -3.41
C CYS A 35 4.35 -15.84 -2.46
N GLN A 36 5.62 -15.54 -2.39
CA GLN A 36 6.54 -16.22 -1.49
C GLN A 36 6.62 -15.54 -0.13
N ARG A 37 6.45 -14.22 -0.10
CA ARG A 37 6.48 -13.39 1.11
C ARG A 37 5.40 -12.33 1.08
N PHE A 38 4.99 -11.88 2.25
CA PHE A 38 3.94 -10.88 2.46
C PHE A 38 4.39 -9.80 3.42
N ASN A 39 4.05 -8.56 3.13
CA ASN A 39 4.10 -7.47 4.10
C ASN A 39 2.69 -7.28 4.68
N LEU A 40 2.48 -7.71 5.91
CA LEU A 40 1.24 -7.48 6.64
C LEU A 40 1.21 -6.02 7.10
N VAL A 41 0.29 -5.24 6.56
CA VAL A 41 0.14 -3.83 6.89
C VAL A 41 -0.92 -3.65 7.98
N CYS A 42 -0.50 -3.11 9.11
CA CYS A 42 -1.38 -2.81 10.23
C CYS A 42 -2.11 -1.49 10.00
N ILE A 43 -3.35 -1.40 10.46
CA ILE A 43 -4.10 -0.15 10.51
C ILE A 43 -4.57 0.11 11.94
N PRO A 44 -4.71 1.38 12.36
CA PRO A 44 -5.36 1.70 13.63
C PRO A 44 -6.85 1.36 13.54
N ASN A 45 -7.41 0.85 14.62
CA ASN A 45 -8.84 0.61 14.76
C ASN A 45 -9.55 1.87 15.27
N PRO A 46 -10.86 2.02 15.04
CA PRO A 46 -11.65 3.16 15.55
C PRO A 46 -11.63 3.30 17.08
N ASP A 47 -11.38 2.23 17.81
CA ASP A 47 -11.24 2.20 19.27
C ASP A 47 -9.82 2.53 19.75
N THR A 48 -8.98 3.08 18.87
CA THR A 48 -7.55 3.41 19.10
C THR A 48 -6.61 2.23 19.29
N THR A 49 -7.09 0.99 19.23
CA THR A 49 -6.21 -0.18 19.20
C THR A 49 -5.53 -0.34 17.85
N THR A 50 -4.53 -1.19 17.78
CA THR A 50 -3.81 -1.51 16.53
C THR A 50 -3.75 -3.01 16.28
N HIS A 51 -3.49 -3.41 15.04
CA HIS A 51 -3.22 -4.81 14.69
C HIS A 51 -1.77 -5.24 15.01
N ASN A 52 -0.96 -4.37 15.60
CA ASN A 52 0.46 -4.63 15.84
C ASN A 52 0.74 -5.94 16.62
N PRO A 53 0.02 -6.28 17.71
CA PRO A 53 0.27 -7.54 18.43
C PRO A 53 0.05 -8.77 17.55
N ALA A 54 -0.97 -8.73 16.71
CA ALA A 54 -1.30 -9.82 15.78
C ALA A 54 -0.25 -9.98 14.68
N ALA A 55 0.21 -8.88 14.09
CA ALA A 55 1.27 -8.91 13.09
C ALA A 55 2.55 -9.55 13.63
N ARG A 56 2.93 -9.20 14.87
CA ARG A 56 4.08 -9.83 15.56
C ARG A 56 3.88 -11.33 15.74
N TYR A 57 2.69 -11.75 16.17
CA TYR A 57 2.36 -13.16 16.31
C TYR A 57 2.54 -13.93 14.99
N PHE A 58 2.03 -13.42 13.88
CA PHE A 58 2.21 -14.05 12.56
C PHE A 58 3.67 -14.07 12.12
N LYS A 59 4.43 -13.00 12.33
CA LYS A 59 5.85 -12.97 11.98
C LYS A 59 6.66 -13.99 12.81
N GLN A 60 6.34 -14.18 14.08
CA GLN A 60 6.98 -15.21 14.92
C GLN A 60 6.76 -16.64 14.39
N HIS A 61 5.56 -16.90 13.81
CA HIS A 61 5.23 -18.21 13.27
C HIS A 61 5.79 -18.44 11.84
N TYR A 62 5.98 -17.36 11.08
CA TYR A 62 6.44 -17.42 9.67
C TYR A 62 7.54 -16.39 9.39
N PRO A 63 8.67 -16.40 10.15
CA PRO A 63 9.68 -15.34 10.11
C PRO A 63 10.36 -15.19 8.74
N GLU A 64 10.43 -16.27 7.95
CA GLU A 64 11.03 -16.24 6.61
C GLU A 64 10.06 -15.77 5.51
N ARG A 65 8.78 -15.59 5.84
CA ARG A 65 7.72 -15.29 4.87
C ARG A 65 7.01 -13.97 5.11
N ILE A 66 7.05 -13.44 6.34
CA ILE A 66 6.24 -12.28 6.73
C ILE A 66 7.12 -11.12 7.14
N TYR A 67 6.93 -10.01 6.43
CA TYR A 67 7.28 -8.66 6.85
C TYR A 67 6.08 -8.05 7.57
N ILE A 68 6.31 -7.10 8.47
CA ILE A 68 5.24 -6.39 9.16
C ILE A 68 5.49 -4.89 9.14
N SER A 69 4.47 -4.13 8.72
CA SER A 69 4.42 -2.67 8.82
C SER A 69 3.41 -2.28 9.89
N GLY A 70 3.91 -1.71 10.98
CA GLY A 70 3.11 -1.36 12.16
C GLY A 70 2.20 -0.16 11.93
N ALA A 71 1.21 0.04 12.79
CA ALA A 71 0.39 1.23 12.86
C ALA A 71 0.74 2.06 14.10
N LEU A 72 0.49 3.39 14.03
CA LEU A 72 0.57 4.26 15.19
C LEU A 72 -0.62 4.01 16.14
N ASP A 73 -0.37 4.09 17.43
CA ASP A 73 -1.39 4.05 18.47
C ASP A 73 -1.80 5.48 18.81
N TYR A 74 -3.03 5.82 18.47
CA TYR A 74 -3.61 7.15 18.69
C TYR A 74 -4.25 7.34 20.06
N SER A 75 -4.17 6.38 20.99
CA SER A 75 -4.59 6.57 22.39
C SER A 75 -3.85 7.72 23.06
N VAL A 76 -2.65 8.05 22.59
CA VAL A 76 -1.84 9.18 23.03
C VAL A 76 -2.51 10.54 22.84
N LEU A 77 -3.52 10.66 21.96
CA LEU A 77 -4.29 11.90 21.75
C LEU A 77 -5.15 12.29 22.95
N ALA A 78 -5.29 11.42 23.95
CA ALA A 78 -5.86 11.78 25.24
C ALA A 78 -5.06 12.90 25.95
N HIS A 79 -3.79 13.10 25.56
CA HIS A 79 -2.86 14.10 26.11
C HIS A 79 -2.16 14.84 24.96
N LEU A 80 -2.86 15.79 24.35
CA LEU A 80 -2.41 16.49 23.14
C LEU A 80 -1.08 17.25 23.29
N ASP A 81 -0.75 17.70 24.47
CA ASP A 81 0.50 18.39 24.80
C ASP A 81 1.74 17.51 24.65
N THR A 82 1.61 16.21 24.81
CA THR A 82 2.71 15.22 24.70
C THR A 82 2.54 14.26 23.52
N ALA A 83 1.40 14.31 22.83
CA ALA A 83 1.09 13.40 21.73
C ALA A 83 2.14 13.42 20.59
N PRO A 84 2.66 14.59 20.14
CA PRO A 84 3.67 14.61 19.08
C PRO A 84 4.94 13.83 19.42
N GLU A 85 5.47 14.01 20.64
CA GLU A 85 6.65 13.30 21.11
C GLU A 85 6.37 11.81 21.30
N GLN A 86 5.18 11.45 21.80
CA GLN A 86 4.79 10.06 21.99
C GLN A 86 4.61 9.33 20.67
N LEU A 87 3.97 9.96 19.65
CA LEU A 87 3.86 9.38 18.31
C LEU A 87 5.24 9.17 17.67
N ALA A 88 6.13 10.13 17.78
CA ALA A 88 7.48 10.01 17.26
C ALA A 88 8.27 8.88 17.96
N ALA A 89 8.12 8.72 19.28
CA ALA A 89 8.76 7.66 20.04
C ALA A 89 8.27 6.25 19.66
N GLN A 90 7.04 6.11 19.17
CA GLN A 90 6.51 4.82 18.72
C GLN A 90 7.31 4.23 17.55
N ILE A 91 7.94 5.05 16.68
CA ILE A 91 8.75 4.54 15.57
C ILE A 91 9.93 3.71 16.08
N ALA A 92 10.68 4.23 17.07
CA ALA A 92 11.78 3.48 17.67
C ALA A 92 11.28 2.24 18.42
N ALA A 93 10.13 2.33 19.09
CA ALA A 93 9.52 1.20 19.79
C ALA A 93 9.07 0.09 18.82
N LEU A 94 8.45 0.44 17.70
CA LEU A 94 8.08 -0.52 16.66
C LEU A 94 9.31 -1.24 16.09
N LYS A 95 10.36 -0.49 15.75
CA LYS A 95 11.63 -1.05 15.28
C LYS A 95 12.26 -2.01 16.30
N ALA A 96 12.28 -1.64 17.58
CA ALA A 96 12.78 -2.49 18.68
C ALA A 96 11.93 -3.75 18.89
N GLN A 97 10.63 -3.70 18.55
CA GLN A 97 9.72 -4.83 18.59
C GLN A 97 9.79 -5.73 17.35
N GLY A 98 10.67 -5.44 16.39
CA GLY A 98 10.90 -6.25 15.19
C GLY A 98 9.97 -5.95 14.02
N PHE A 99 9.32 -4.76 14.01
CA PHE A 99 8.63 -4.29 12.80
C PHE A 99 9.65 -3.88 11.74
N ASP A 100 9.30 -4.12 10.46
CA ASP A 100 10.15 -3.85 9.32
C ASP A 100 9.84 -2.48 8.70
N GLY A 101 8.66 -1.92 8.97
CA GLY A 101 8.21 -0.63 8.47
C GLY A 101 6.98 -0.12 9.22
N LEU A 102 6.44 0.99 8.72
CA LEU A 102 5.22 1.61 9.21
C LEU A 102 4.13 1.58 8.12
N LYS A 103 2.87 1.42 8.52
CA LYS A 103 1.71 1.69 7.68
C LYS A 103 1.02 2.95 8.17
N LEU A 104 0.78 3.89 7.25
CA LEU A 104 -0.04 5.07 7.48
C LEU A 104 -1.27 5.06 6.55
N ILE A 105 -2.43 5.42 7.10
CA ILE A 105 -3.69 5.59 6.37
C ILE A 105 -4.32 6.97 6.64
N GLU A 106 -3.62 7.83 7.35
CA GLU A 106 -4.07 9.15 7.79
C GLU A 106 -4.26 10.13 6.63
N GLY A 107 -3.71 9.81 5.46
CA GLY A 107 -3.97 10.51 4.21
C GLY A 107 -5.26 10.09 3.49
N LYS A 108 -5.98 9.07 3.99
CA LYS A 108 -7.31 8.70 3.49
C LYS A 108 -8.34 9.70 4.00
N PRO A 109 -9.20 10.31 3.15
CA PRO A 109 -10.13 11.35 3.58
C PRO A 109 -11.02 10.95 4.76
N GLN A 110 -11.55 9.72 4.76
CA GLN A 110 -12.35 9.20 5.86
C GLN A 110 -11.58 9.17 7.19
N VAL A 111 -10.32 8.73 7.16
CA VAL A 111 -9.46 8.69 8.36
C VAL A 111 -9.07 10.09 8.79
N ARG A 112 -8.80 10.98 7.84
CA ARG A 112 -8.51 12.39 8.08
C ARG A 112 -9.66 13.12 8.79
N ARG A 113 -10.90 12.72 8.54
CA ARG A 113 -12.08 13.24 9.27
C ARG A 113 -12.11 12.79 10.73
N LEU A 114 -11.63 11.57 11.01
CA LEU A 114 -11.54 11.04 12.39
C LEU A 114 -10.32 11.59 13.14
N LEU A 115 -9.22 11.83 12.41
CA LEU A 115 -7.96 12.39 12.92
C LEU A 115 -7.72 13.74 12.21
N PRO A 116 -8.36 14.83 12.65
CA PRO A 116 -8.40 16.11 11.91
C PRO A 116 -7.10 16.92 12.04
N TYR A 117 -5.95 16.25 11.92
CA TYR A 117 -4.63 16.87 12.03
C TYR A 117 -3.93 16.85 10.67
N PRO A 118 -3.40 17.99 10.16
CA PRO A 118 -2.62 18.02 8.93
C PRO A 118 -1.43 17.07 8.97
N LEU A 119 -1.19 16.34 7.87
CA LEU A 119 -0.08 15.39 7.77
C LEU A 119 1.27 16.08 7.91
N ASP A 120 1.38 17.32 7.43
CA ASP A 120 2.55 18.18 7.53
C ASP A 120 2.56 19.07 8.78
N GLY A 121 1.57 18.90 9.66
CA GLY A 121 1.35 19.66 10.88
C GLY A 121 2.21 19.22 12.07
N PRO A 122 2.11 19.95 13.20
CA PRO A 122 2.94 19.72 14.38
C PRO A 122 2.81 18.31 14.97
N LEU A 123 1.61 17.70 14.88
CA LEU A 123 1.37 16.37 15.45
C LEU A 123 2.31 15.31 14.85
N TYR A 124 2.58 15.38 13.54
CA TYR A 124 3.37 14.38 12.81
C TYR A 124 4.81 14.83 12.53
N ALA A 125 5.19 16.05 12.84
CA ALA A 125 6.51 16.59 12.50
C ALA A 125 7.67 15.73 13.07
N GLY A 126 7.56 15.30 14.32
CA GLY A 126 8.51 14.37 14.94
C GLY A 126 8.52 12.99 14.32
N VAL A 127 7.36 12.49 13.89
CA VAL A 127 7.23 11.19 13.21
C VAL A 127 8.04 11.17 11.92
N TRP A 128 7.87 12.20 11.05
CA TRP A 128 8.60 12.29 9.78
C TRP A 128 10.11 12.39 9.99
N ALA A 129 10.54 13.21 10.96
CA ALA A 129 11.96 13.37 11.29
C ALA A 129 12.60 12.04 11.77
N VAL A 130 11.88 11.25 12.59
CA VAL A 130 12.38 9.96 13.06
C VAL A 130 12.39 8.94 11.93
N LEU A 131 11.34 8.85 11.12
CA LEU A 131 11.26 7.93 9.97
C LEU A 131 12.43 8.15 9.00
N GLU A 132 12.72 9.42 8.66
CA GLU A 132 13.84 9.76 7.78
C GLU A 132 15.19 9.38 8.41
N ARG A 133 15.43 9.79 9.66
CA ARG A 133 16.68 9.52 10.38
C ARG A 133 16.96 8.02 10.52
N GLU A 134 15.94 7.23 10.84
CA GLU A 134 16.06 5.78 11.01
C GLU A 134 16.04 5.02 9.68
N GLY A 135 15.73 5.67 8.58
CA GLY A 135 15.51 5.05 7.28
C GLY A 135 14.41 3.98 7.32
N PHE A 136 13.42 4.13 8.21
CA PHE A 136 12.34 3.17 8.43
C PHE A 136 11.28 3.36 7.35
N PRO A 137 10.98 2.33 6.52
CA PRO A 137 10.11 2.50 5.36
C PRO A 137 8.64 2.61 5.76
N VAL A 138 7.87 3.30 4.93
CA VAL A 138 6.44 3.56 5.16
C VAL A 138 5.62 3.11 3.96
N VAL A 139 4.57 2.32 4.17
CA VAL A 139 3.47 2.16 3.22
C VAL A 139 2.40 3.18 3.57
N PHE A 140 2.17 4.14 2.68
CA PHE A 140 1.33 5.30 2.96
C PHE A 140 0.14 5.41 2.00
N HIS A 141 -1.07 5.34 2.56
CA HIS A 141 -2.30 5.59 1.82
C HIS A 141 -2.65 7.08 1.91
N VAL A 142 -2.60 7.75 0.77
CA VAL A 142 -2.99 9.16 0.64
C VAL A 142 -3.99 9.29 -0.49
N ASN A 143 -5.10 9.94 -0.24
CA ASN A 143 -6.22 10.09 -1.16
C ASN A 143 -7.06 8.84 -1.39
N ASP A 144 -7.98 8.94 -2.34
CA ASP A 144 -8.88 7.91 -2.86
C ASP A 144 -9.19 8.23 -4.35
N PRO A 145 -9.95 7.39 -5.09
CA PRO A 145 -10.36 7.66 -6.46
C PRO A 145 -11.13 8.99 -6.62
N ASP A 146 -10.93 9.70 -7.73
CA ASP A 146 -11.54 11.02 -8.00
C ASP A 146 -13.07 10.99 -7.95
N GLU A 147 -13.65 9.86 -8.34
CA GLU A 147 -15.09 9.61 -8.33
C GLU A 147 -15.69 9.80 -6.94
N PHE A 148 -14.93 9.56 -5.86
CA PHE A 148 -15.45 9.69 -4.50
C PHE A 148 -15.73 11.14 -4.11
N TRP A 149 -15.13 12.13 -4.79
CA TRP A 149 -15.46 13.56 -4.64
C TRP A 149 -16.51 14.06 -5.62
N THR A 150 -16.78 13.34 -6.71
CA THR A 150 -17.67 13.84 -7.79
C THR A 150 -18.93 13.01 -7.95
N ASN A 151 -18.80 11.72 -8.14
CA ASN A 151 -19.91 10.78 -8.32
C ASN A 151 -19.54 9.39 -7.82
N PRO A 152 -19.46 9.19 -6.49
CA PRO A 152 -19.08 7.91 -5.92
C PRO A 152 -20.08 6.81 -6.30
N PRO A 153 -19.61 5.59 -6.61
CA PRO A 153 -20.49 4.45 -6.83
C PRO A 153 -21.24 4.08 -5.54
N ASP A 154 -22.37 3.41 -5.66
CA ASP A 154 -23.26 3.09 -4.51
C ASP A 154 -22.53 2.32 -3.40
N TRP A 155 -21.66 1.38 -3.76
CA TRP A 155 -20.88 0.64 -2.77
C TRP A 155 -19.91 1.55 -1.97
N ALA A 156 -19.35 2.59 -2.59
CA ALA A 156 -18.49 3.55 -1.91
C ALA A 156 -19.32 4.43 -0.96
N ARG A 157 -20.50 4.88 -1.37
CA ARG A 157 -21.45 5.60 -0.51
C ARG A 157 -21.84 4.75 0.73
N GLN A 158 -22.17 3.47 0.51
CA GLN A 158 -22.50 2.54 1.59
C GLN A 158 -21.33 2.29 2.55
N SER A 159 -20.09 2.42 2.06
CA SER A 159 -18.86 2.30 2.85
C SER A 159 -18.46 3.60 3.56
N GLY A 160 -19.23 4.70 3.39
CA GLY A 160 -18.90 6.03 3.94
C GLY A 160 -17.77 6.74 3.18
N TRP A 161 -17.55 6.40 1.90
CA TRP A 161 -16.54 6.99 1.02
C TRP A 161 -17.17 7.94 -0.01
N ASP A 162 -18.16 8.69 0.42
CA ASP A 162 -18.76 9.81 -0.33
C ASP A 162 -18.18 11.13 0.20
N TYR A 163 -17.33 11.77 -0.58
CA TYR A 163 -16.65 13.01 -0.23
C TYR A 163 -17.21 14.22 -0.99
N SER A 164 -18.34 14.05 -1.69
CA SER A 164 -18.93 15.07 -2.58
C SER A 164 -19.59 16.22 -1.84
N ASP A 165 -19.85 16.09 -0.53
CA ASP A 165 -20.50 17.12 0.29
C ASP A 165 -19.56 18.26 0.73
N GLY A 166 -18.28 18.17 0.43
CA GLY A 166 -17.27 19.18 0.80
C GLY A 166 -16.84 19.15 2.26
N SER A 167 -17.27 18.17 3.06
CA SER A 167 -16.89 18.03 4.48
C SER A 167 -15.54 17.35 4.70
N TYR A 168 -14.95 16.85 3.62
CA TYR A 168 -13.63 16.19 3.60
C TYR A 168 -12.57 17.10 2.98
N PRO A 169 -11.28 16.95 3.31
CA PRO A 169 -10.22 17.65 2.60
C PRO A 169 -10.26 17.33 1.11
N SER A 170 -9.91 18.29 0.29
CA SER A 170 -9.78 18.04 -1.15
C SER A 170 -8.58 17.14 -1.44
N LYS A 171 -8.60 16.49 -2.59
CA LYS A 171 -7.50 15.66 -3.05
C LYS A 171 -6.20 16.46 -3.16
N GLU A 172 -6.29 17.71 -3.62
CA GLU A 172 -5.14 18.58 -3.79
C GLU A 172 -4.57 19.06 -2.45
N ASP A 173 -5.41 19.29 -1.43
CA ASP A 173 -4.91 19.63 -0.07
C ASP A 173 -4.06 18.49 0.50
N LEU A 174 -4.51 17.25 0.36
CA LEU A 174 -3.76 16.08 0.83
C LEU A 174 -2.44 15.89 0.06
N TYR A 175 -2.41 16.15 -1.25
CA TYR A 175 -1.18 16.15 -2.03
C TYR A 175 -0.24 17.26 -1.60
N ALA A 176 -0.74 18.48 -1.34
CA ALA A 176 0.07 19.60 -0.89
C ALA A 176 0.72 19.34 0.48
N GLU A 177 -0.02 18.73 1.43
CA GLU A 177 0.55 18.32 2.72
C GLU A 177 1.73 17.32 2.52
N VAL A 178 1.59 16.34 1.61
CA VAL A 178 2.67 15.40 1.29
C VAL A 178 3.87 16.08 0.64
N GLU A 179 3.64 16.99 -0.31
CA GLU A 179 4.74 17.78 -0.93
C GLU A 179 5.51 18.59 0.13
N ASN A 180 4.81 19.20 1.10
CA ASN A 180 5.42 19.90 2.21
C ASN A 180 6.26 18.97 3.11
N ILE A 181 5.81 17.73 3.33
CA ILE A 181 6.58 16.71 4.07
C ILE A 181 7.84 16.35 3.31
N LEU A 182 7.73 15.99 2.02
CA LEU A 182 8.86 15.57 1.20
C LEU A 182 9.88 16.70 0.95
N ALA A 183 9.43 17.97 0.90
CA ALA A 183 10.34 19.11 0.83
C ALA A 183 11.20 19.26 2.09
N ARG A 184 10.64 18.92 3.27
CA ARG A 184 11.36 18.97 4.55
C ARG A 184 12.18 17.70 4.84
N HIS A 185 11.75 16.57 4.28
CA HIS A 185 12.28 15.24 4.54
C HIS A 185 12.52 14.47 3.22
N PRO A 186 13.48 14.88 2.36
CA PRO A 186 13.64 14.35 1.01
C PRO A 186 14.14 12.89 0.95
N ASN A 187 14.66 12.36 2.07
CA ASN A 187 15.18 10.99 2.14
C ASN A 187 14.19 9.98 2.74
N LEU A 188 12.95 10.38 2.99
CA LEU A 188 11.91 9.48 3.46
C LEU A 188 11.70 8.32 2.47
N LYS A 189 11.71 7.10 2.99
CA LYS A 189 11.42 5.89 2.21
C LYS A 189 9.93 5.63 2.25
N ILE A 190 9.19 6.13 1.27
CA ILE A 190 7.73 5.96 1.22
C ILE A 190 7.33 5.12 0.02
N ILE A 191 6.46 4.15 0.25
CA ILE A 191 5.69 3.43 -0.77
C ILE A 191 4.27 4.01 -0.72
N PHE A 192 3.92 4.83 -1.69
CA PHE A 192 2.54 5.32 -1.80
C PHE A 192 1.64 4.24 -2.35
N ALA A 193 0.62 3.90 -1.57
CA ALA A 193 -0.36 2.89 -1.93
C ALA A 193 -1.19 3.29 -3.17
N HIS A 194 -1.67 2.28 -3.91
CA HIS A 194 -2.62 2.44 -5.02
C HIS A 194 -2.11 3.38 -6.13
N PHE A 195 -0.83 3.27 -6.48
CA PHE A 195 -0.20 4.13 -7.48
C PHE A 195 -0.35 5.64 -7.15
N TYR A 196 -0.47 5.95 -5.86
CA TYR A 196 -0.72 7.31 -5.35
C TYR A 196 -1.98 7.97 -5.96
N PHE A 197 -2.94 7.14 -6.42
CA PHE A 197 -4.15 7.58 -7.14
C PHE A 197 -3.87 8.51 -8.32
N ARG A 198 -2.74 8.32 -9.02
CA ARG A 198 -2.31 9.11 -10.18
C ARG A 198 -2.26 8.29 -11.47
N SER A 199 -2.87 7.12 -11.51
CA SER A 199 -2.85 6.22 -12.67
C SER A 199 -3.51 6.79 -13.91
N GLN A 200 -4.44 7.73 -13.78
CA GLN A 200 -5.10 8.42 -14.89
C GLN A 200 -4.26 9.56 -15.48
N ASP A 201 -3.25 10.06 -14.77
CA ASP A 201 -2.34 11.12 -15.21
C ASP A 201 -0.88 10.69 -15.00
N LEU A 202 -0.38 9.91 -15.96
CA LEU A 202 0.99 9.39 -15.90
C LEU A 202 2.04 10.51 -16.01
N GLU A 203 1.71 11.64 -16.60
CA GLU A 203 2.63 12.78 -16.66
C GLU A 203 2.80 13.43 -15.28
N ARG A 204 1.70 13.61 -14.54
CA ARG A 204 1.76 14.10 -13.16
C ARG A 204 2.47 13.09 -12.23
N ALA A 205 2.22 11.79 -12.44
CA ALA A 205 2.92 10.71 -11.74
C ALA A 205 4.44 10.74 -12.02
N ARG A 206 4.83 10.96 -13.29
CA ARG A 206 6.22 11.10 -13.73
C ARG A 206 6.90 12.28 -13.04
N CYS A 207 6.30 13.46 -13.11
CA CYS A 207 6.84 14.67 -12.50
C CYS A 207 7.07 14.48 -11.00
N PHE A 208 6.14 13.84 -10.30
CA PHE A 208 6.27 13.55 -8.88
C PHE A 208 7.45 12.60 -8.58
N LEU A 209 7.56 11.48 -9.32
CA LEU A 209 8.67 10.55 -9.11
C LEU A 209 10.03 11.13 -9.52
N ASP A 210 10.10 11.99 -10.54
CA ASP A 210 11.33 12.68 -10.93
C ASP A 210 11.79 13.66 -9.84
N LEU A 211 10.85 14.34 -9.18
CA LEU A 211 11.14 15.32 -8.11
C LEU A 211 11.54 14.63 -6.80
N HIS A 212 10.98 13.47 -6.49
CA HIS A 212 11.16 12.76 -5.22
C HIS A 212 11.83 11.39 -5.41
N PRO A 213 13.18 11.32 -5.51
CA PRO A 213 13.89 10.07 -5.85
C PRO A 213 13.80 8.97 -4.80
N SER A 214 13.39 9.24 -3.56
CA SER A 214 13.31 8.28 -2.47
C SER A 214 11.97 7.53 -2.36
N VAL A 215 10.91 8.01 -3.05
CA VAL A 215 9.56 7.41 -2.93
C VAL A 215 9.28 6.37 -4.02
N CYS A 216 8.38 5.45 -3.75
CA CYS A 216 7.91 4.41 -4.66
C CYS A 216 6.37 4.43 -4.71
N PHE A 217 5.80 3.79 -5.74
CA PHE A 217 4.37 3.49 -5.82
C PHE A 217 4.14 1.99 -5.73
N ASP A 218 3.07 1.55 -5.06
CA ASP A 218 2.65 0.16 -5.16
C ASP A 218 1.56 -0.05 -6.21
N LEU A 219 1.32 -1.32 -6.53
CA LEU A 219 0.34 -1.79 -7.50
C LEU A 219 -0.94 -2.30 -6.84
N ALA A 220 -1.17 -2.00 -5.56
CA ALA A 220 -2.40 -2.35 -4.88
C ALA A 220 -3.61 -1.80 -5.65
N PRO A 221 -4.55 -2.66 -6.12
CA PRO A 221 -5.62 -2.22 -7.01
C PRO A 221 -6.54 -1.17 -6.38
N HIS A 222 -6.88 -0.15 -7.14
CA HIS A 222 -8.02 0.72 -6.87
C HIS A 222 -8.93 0.74 -8.09
N LEU A 223 -10.12 1.38 -7.98
CA LEU A 223 -11.26 1.28 -8.88
C LEU A 223 -10.91 1.10 -10.36
N ASP A 224 -10.28 2.06 -11.00
CA ASP A 224 -9.99 2.03 -12.44
C ASP A 224 -8.49 2.04 -12.81
N MET A 225 -7.60 1.86 -11.83
CA MET A 225 -6.15 1.96 -12.04
C MET A 225 -5.66 1.15 -13.25
N TYR A 226 -6.06 -0.12 -13.34
CA TYR A 226 -5.62 -1.01 -14.42
C TYR A 226 -6.32 -0.72 -15.75
N ARG A 227 -7.50 -0.10 -15.73
CA ARG A 227 -8.15 0.42 -16.94
C ARG A 227 -7.40 1.63 -17.49
N HIS A 228 -6.89 2.51 -16.62
CA HIS A 228 -6.06 3.64 -17.02
C HIS A 228 -4.79 3.16 -17.73
N PHE A 229 -4.08 2.17 -17.19
CA PHE A 229 -2.89 1.59 -17.85
C PHE A 229 -3.26 0.91 -19.19
N SER A 230 -4.43 0.30 -19.25
CA SER A 230 -4.94 -0.41 -20.43
C SER A 230 -5.44 0.54 -21.53
N ALA A 231 -5.81 1.77 -21.20
CA ALA A 231 -6.30 2.76 -22.15
C ALA A 231 -5.19 3.27 -23.08
N ASP A 232 -3.97 3.43 -22.56
CA ASP A 232 -2.76 3.71 -23.34
C ASP A 232 -1.61 2.81 -22.87
N PRO A 233 -1.57 1.55 -23.35
CA PRO A 233 -0.58 0.59 -22.91
C PRO A 233 0.84 0.95 -23.32
N ALA A 234 1.03 1.73 -24.37
CA ALA A 234 2.34 2.19 -24.81
C ALA A 234 2.91 3.24 -23.83
N ALA A 235 2.13 4.23 -23.44
CA ALA A 235 2.51 5.22 -22.44
C ALA A 235 2.72 4.57 -21.08
N ALA A 236 1.82 3.67 -20.64
CA ALA A 236 1.97 2.93 -19.41
C ALA A 236 3.25 2.07 -19.40
N ARG A 237 3.52 1.31 -20.47
CA ARG A 237 4.76 0.54 -20.60
C ARG A 237 6.00 1.43 -20.50
N ALA A 238 6.03 2.56 -21.19
CA ALA A 238 7.16 3.50 -21.14
C ALA A 238 7.37 4.04 -19.72
N PHE A 239 6.29 4.37 -19.00
CA PHE A 239 6.33 4.78 -17.59
C PHE A 239 6.93 3.68 -16.71
N PHE A 240 6.41 2.46 -16.80
CA PHE A 240 6.88 1.33 -16.00
C PHE A 240 8.36 1.00 -16.26
N LEU A 241 8.82 1.06 -17.50
CA LEU A 241 10.23 0.85 -17.84
C LEU A 241 11.14 1.96 -17.30
N ARG A 242 10.69 3.23 -17.38
CA ARG A 242 11.42 4.38 -16.81
C ARG A 242 11.57 4.25 -15.28
N PHE A 243 10.49 3.87 -14.60
CA PHE A 243 10.44 3.82 -13.13
C PHE A 243 10.43 2.39 -12.58
N GLN A 244 10.97 1.43 -13.31
CA GLN A 244 10.97 0.02 -12.90
C GLN A 244 11.59 -0.23 -11.52
N GLU A 245 12.45 0.67 -11.03
CA GLU A 245 13.08 0.61 -9.70
C GLU A 245 12.25 1.31 -8.60
N ARG A 246 11.10 1.85 -8.96
CA ARG A 246 10.26 2.69 -8.10
C ARG A 246 8.81 2.16 -7.98
N ILE A 247 8.56 0.98 -8.53
CA ILE A 247 7.27 0.32 -8.50
C ILE A 247 7.39 -0.96 -7.68
N ILE A 248 6.44 -1.16 -6.76
CA ILE A 248 6.39 -2.27 -5.81
C ILE A 248 5.15 -3.11 -6.10
N TYR A 249 5.30 -4.43 -6.15
CA TYR A 249 4.15 -5.33 -6.20
C TYR A 249 3.36 -5.24 -4.88
N GLY A 250 2.05 -5.06 -4.98
CA GLY A 250 1.12 -5.07 -3.86
C GLY A 250 -0.28 -5.45 -4.35
N SER A 251 -1.01 -6.27 -3.63
CA SER A 251 -2.32 -6.76 -4.06
C SER A 251 -3.50 -6.14 -3.33
N ASP A 252 -3.28 -5.47 -2.21
CA ASP A 252 -4.34 -5.01 -1.29
C ASP A 252 -5.27 -6.16 -0.85
N THR A 253 -4.75 -7.38 -0.85
CA THR A 253 -5.50 -8.53 -0.41
C THR A 253 -5.85 -8.39 1.07
N ASP A 254 -7.11 -8.71 1.40
CA ASP A 254 -7.63 -8.58 2.77
C ASP A 254 -8.29 -9.89 3.19
N THR A 255 -7.89 -10.39 4.36
CA THR A 255 -8.45 -11.63 4.93
C THR A 255 -9.96 -11.57 5.17
N ARG A 256 -10.54 -10.35 5.32
CA ARG A 256 -11.99 -10.17 5.39
C ARG A 256 -12.73 -10.77 4.18
N ALA A 257 -12.10 -10.76 3.01
CA ALA A 257 -12.69 -11.35 1.82
C ALA A 257 -13.00 -12.85 2.01
N LEU A 258 -12.19 -13.57 2.79
CA LEU A 258 -12.40 -15.01 3.06
C LEU A 258 -13.71 -15.30 3.80
N GLN A 259 -14.27 -14.32 4.52
CA GLN A 259 -15.57 -14.45 5.19
C GLN A 259 -16.71 -14.71 4.19
N ARG A 260 -16.52 -14.34 2.91
CA ARG A 260 -17.48 -14.60 1.83
C ARG A 260 -17.36 -16.02 1.24
N GLY A 261 -16.61 -16.91 1.89
CA GLY A 261 -16.42 -18.29 1.45
C GLY A 261 -15.75 -18.39 0.09
N ALA A 262 -16.29 -19.25 -0.79
CA ALA A 262 -15.70 -19.52 -2.10
C ALA A 262 -15.58 -18.27 -3.00
N ASP A 263 -16.51 -17.33 -2.91
CA ASP A 263 -16.47 -16.08 -3.70
C ASP A 263 -15.37 -15.14 -3.20
N GLY A 264 -15.18 -15.08 -1.90
CA GLY A 264 -14.06 -14.33 -1.32
C GLY A 264 -12.71 -14.91 -1.71
N PHE A 265 -12.58 -16.21 -1.72
CA PHE A 265 -11.37 -16.90 -2.15
C PHE A 265 -11.06 -16.62 -3.64
N LYS A 266 -12.07 -16.71 -4.52
CA LYS A 266 -11.94 -16.34 -5.93
C LYS A 266 -11.54 -14.89 -6.12
N PHE A 267 -12.12 -13.99 -5.32
CA PHE A 267 -11.77 -12.58 -5.35
C PHE A 267 -10.29 -12.38 -5.02
N ILE A 268 -9.79 -12.96 -3.92
CA ILE A 268 -8.37 -12.90 -3.54
C ILE A 268 -7.48 -13.42 -4.68
N GLN A 269 -7.83 -14.55 -5.31
CA GLN A 269 -7.05 -15.10 -6.43
C GLN A 269 -7.09 -14.22 -7.68
N SER A 270 -8.16 -13.44 -7.86
CA SER A 270 -8.32 -12.57 -9.05
C SER A 270 -7.35 -11.39 -9.04
N LEU A 271 -6.96 -10.87 -7.87
CA LEU A 271 -6.09 -9.71 -7.74
C LEU A 271 -4.67 -9.97 -8.28
N PRO A 272 -3.93 -10.99 -7.81
CA PRO A 272 -2.64 -11.34 -8.40
C PRO A 272 -2.73 -11.72 -9.87
N THR A 273 -3.83 -12.36 -10.29
CA THR A 273 -4.06 -12.73 -11.68
C THR A 273 -4.17 -11.50 -12.56
N LEU A 274 -4.92 -10.48 -12.13
CA LEU A 274 -5.04 -9.20 -12.83
C LEU A 274 -3.67 -8.50 -12.92
N ILE A 275 -3.00 -8.30 -11.78
CA ILE A 275 -1.72 -7.59 -11.70
C ILE A 275 -0.70 -8.24 -12.65
N ARG A 276 -0.51 -9.55 -12.55
CA ARG A 276 0.42 -10.29 -13.39
C ARG A 276 0.04 -10.25 -14.85
N SER A 277 -1.25 -10.37 -15.17
CA SER A 277 -1.71 -10.30 -16.56
C SER A 277 -1.43 -8.94 -17.19
N ILE A 278 -1.60 -7.85 -16.45
CA ILE A 278 -1.26 -6.49 -16.91
C ILE A 278 0.26 -6.38 -17.15
N LEU A 279 1.07 -6.83 -16.22
CA LEU A 279 2.53 -6.65 -16.33
C LEU A 279 3.18 -7.56 -17.36
N GLU A 280 2.71 -8.83 -17.47
CA GLU A 280 3.40 -9.90 -18.20
C GLU A 280 2.88 -10.12 -19.63
N ARG A 281 1.57 -9.94 -19.89
CA ARG A 281 0.99 -10.27 -21.20
C ARG A 281 1.30 -9.22 -22.23
N ASP A 282 1.35 -9.69 -23.47
CA ASP A 282 1.34 -8.85 -24.66
C ASP A 282 -0.09 -8.78 -25.22
N GLY A 283 -0.51 -7.58 -25.65
CA GLY A 283 -1.80 -7.37 -26.27
C GLY A 283 -3.02 -7.44 -25.33
N ALA A 284 -4.21 -7.49 -25.95
CA ALA A 284 -5.46 -7.52 -25.23
C ALA A 284 -5.75 -8.89 -24.61
N PHE A 285 -6.39 -8.88 -23.42
CA PHE A 285 -6.88 -10.09 -22.76
C PHE A 285 -8.15 -9.80 -21.97
N THR A 286 -8.99 -10.81 -21.79
CA THR A 286 -10.25 -10.71 -21.03
C THR A 286 -10.16 -11.59 -19.78
N LEU A 287 -10.56 -11.05 -18.64
CA LEU A 287 -10.71 -11.78 -17.40
C LEU A 287 -12.06 -12.52 -17.33
N ASP A 288 -12.19 -13.45 -16.40
CA ASP A 288 -13.40 -14.27 -16.21
C ASP A 288 -14.67 -13.44 -15.92
N ASN A 289 -14.50 -12.22 -15.41
CA ASN A 289 -15.58 -11.25 -15.18
C ASN A 289 -16.03 -10.51 -16.46
N GLY A 290 -15.46 -10.85 -17.63
CA GLY A 290 -15.77 -10.23 -18.91
C GLY A 290 -15.07 -8.91 -19.19
N THR A 291 -14.26 -8.37 -18.26
CA THR A 291 -13.52 -7.12 -18.46
C THR A 291 -12.29 -7.37 -19.33
N THR A 292 -12.15 -6.58 -20.40
CA THR A 292 -10.98 -6.63 -21.28
C THR A 292 -9.97 -5.57 -20.87
N TYR A 293 -8.71 -5.99 -20.81
CA TYR A 293 -7.53 -5.16 -20.52
C TYR A 293 -6.48 -5.35 -21.61
N HIS A 294 -5.45 -4.51 -21.59
CA HIS A 294 -4.28 -4.61 -22.45
C HIS A 294 -3.03 -4.75 -21.59
N GLY A 295 -2.23 -5.78 -21.84
CA GLY A 295 -1.01 -6.04 -21.11
C GLY A 295 0.16 -5.15 -21.54
N LEU A 296 1.13 -4.98 -20.63
CA LEU A 296 2.28 -4.10 -20.82
C LEU A 296 3.52 -4.84 -21.34
N SER A 297 3.52 -6.17 -21.36
CA SER A 297 4.64 -7.00 -21.87
C SER A 297 5.99 -6.55 -21.32
N LEU A 298 6.09 -6.43 -19.99
CA LEU A 298 7.33 -5.98 -19.34
C LEU A 298 8.41 -7.08 -19.45
N PRO A 299 9.68 -6.71 -19.68
CA PRO A 299 10.79 -7.66 -19.73
C PRO A 299 11.09 -8.23 -18.33
N ARG A 300 11.77 -9.38 -18.30
CA ARG A 300 12.08 -10.13 -17.07
C ARG A 300 12.77 -9.28 -16.00
N ASP A 301 13.76 -8.49 -16.39
CA ASP A 301 14.53 -7.64 -15.47
C ASP A 301 13.68 -6.55 -14.79
N ALA A 302 12.71 -5.99 -15.51
CA ALA A 302 11.74 -5.06 -14.92
C ALA A 302 10.78 -5.79 -13.96
N LEU A 303 10.32 -7.00 -14.33
CA LEU A 303 9.47 -7.81 -13.46
C LEU A 303 10.19 -8.23 -12.18
N GLU A 304 11.44 -8.65 -12.24
CA GLU A 304 12.24 -9.00 -11.07
C GLU A 304 12.35 -7.83 -10.08
N LYS A 305 12.55 -6.60 -10.59
CA LYS A 305 12.59 -5.39 -9.77
C LYS A 305 11.23 -5.13 -9.10
N ILE A 306 10.14 -5.16 -9.88
CA ILE A 306 8.79 -4.85 -9.40
C ILE A 306 8.28 -5.92 -8.42
N TYR A 307 8.56 -7.20 -8.69
CA TYR A 307 8.03 -8.32 -7.94
C TYR A 307 8.71 -8.51 -6.58
N HIS A 308 10.01 -8.20 -6.46
CA HIS A 308 10.68 -8.38 -5.17
C HIS A 308 11.84 -7.41 -4.91
N ALA A 309 12.72 -7.15 -5.87
CA ALA A 309 13.99 -6.49 -5.57
C ALA A 309 13.82 -5.06 -5.03
N ASN A 310 12.83 -4.31 -5.52
CA ASN A 310 12.53 -2.97 -5.00
C ASN A 310 12.02 -3.00 -3.56
N PHE A 311 11.19 -3.97 -3.21
CA PHE A 311 10.72 -4.14 -1.85
C PHE A 311 11.89 -4.51 -0.93
N GLU A 312 12.72 -5.47 -1.32
CA GLU A 312 13.90 -5.89 -0.55
C GLU A 312 14.92 -4.75 -0.36
N ARG A 313 15.07 -3.86 -1.33
CA ARG A 313 15.93 -2.67 -1.21
C ARG A 313 15.45 -1.72 -0.09
N LEU A 314 14.15 -1.65 0.19
CA LEU A 314 13.57 -0.80 1.23
C LEU A 314 13.51 -1.49 2.59
N TYR A 315 13.08 -2.76 2.62
CA TYR A 315 12.76 -3.52 3.83
C TYR A 315 13.85 -4.49 4.27
N GLY A 316 14.85 -4.75 3.40
CA GLY A 316 15.82 -5.82 3.59
C GLY A 316 15.38 -7.13 2.93
N SER A 317 16.35 -8.03 2.67
CA SER A 317 16.12 -9.24 1.88
C SER A 317 15.35 -10.34 2.63
N ILE A 318 15.42 -10.37 3.98
CA ILE A 318 14.74 -11.36 4.83
C ILE A 318 14.24 -10.64 6.08
N PRO A 319 12.99 -10.88 6.50
CA PRO A 319 12.51 -10.34 7.76
C PRO A 319 13.40 -10.76 8.94
N ALA A 320 13.74 -9.80 9.79
CA ALA A 320 14.51 -10.13 11.00
C ALA A 320 13.68 -11.00 11.95
N PRO A 321 14.28 -11.97 12.66
CA PRO A 321 13.60 -12.70 13.73
C PRO A 321 13.07 -11.72 14.78
N LEU A 322 11.93 -12.03 15.38
CA LEU A 322 11.42 -11.28 16.54
C LEU A 322 12.23 -11.66 17.78
N ALA A 323 12.62 -10.66 18.55
CA ALA A 323 13.29 -10.83 19.84
C ALA A 323 12.33 -11.39 20.91
#